data_7630daf4fb2e1e869e37ebfd1d09a09e
#
_entry.id   7630daf4fb2e1e869e37ebfd1d09a09e
#
_cell.length_a   1.000
_cell.length_b   1.000
_cell.length_c   1.000
_cell.angle_alpha   90.00
_cell.angle_beta   90.00
_cell.angle_gamma   90.00
#
_symmetry.space_group_name_H-M   'P 1'
#
loop_
_entity.id
_entity.type
_entity.pdbx_description
1 polymer ?
#
loop_
_entity_poly.entity_id
_entity_poly.type
_entity_poly.pdbx_seq_one_letter_code
_entity_poly.pdbx_strand_id
1 'polypeptide(L)'
;AAFIGTLCMALLANYPFALAPGLGLNAYFAYTVCGTMGYDWKIALMAVFAEGIIFIVLSLTNVREAIFNAIPMQLKKGVSVGIGLFVAFIGLQNGHIVVNSDSTLVTVVNFTENFHTVGIAALLCVIGLISIAVLHIKNVKGSFLIGIFATWILGIICQLTGIYTVDVDAGFYSLI
;
A
#
# COMPACT_ATOMS: atom_id res chain seq x y z
N ALA A 1 0.58 -15.34 9.28
CA ALA A 1 -0.09 -15.85 8.07
C ALA A 1 0.78 -15.65 6.82
N ALA A 2 1.20 -14.41 6.48
CA ALA A 2 1.99 -14.11 5.26
C ALA A 2 3.29 -14.91 5.14
N PHE A 3 4.05 -15.04 6.21
CA PHE A 3 5.28 -15.84 6.23
C PHE A 3 5.01 -17.31 5.87
N ILE A 4 4.02 -17.95 6.50
CA ILE A 4 3.67 -19.34 6.24
C ILE A 4 3.17 -19.50 4.81
N GLY A 5 2.30 -18.61 4.34
CA GLY A 5 1.80 -18.63 2.97
C GLY A 5 2.92 -18.49 1.93
N THR A 6 3.85 -17.55 2.13
CA THR A 6 5.01 -17.36 1.25
C THR A 6 5.95 -18.56 1.26
N LEU A 7 6.18 -19.16 2.43
CA LEU A 7 7.00 -20.36 2.56
C LEU A 7 6.37 -21.54 1.83
N CYS A 8 5.07 -21.77 1.99
CA CYS A 8 4.35 -22.81 1.24
C CYS A 8 4.39 -22.56 -0.27
N MET A 9 4.24 -21.30 -0.71
CA MET A 9 4.33 -20.95 -2.13
C MET A 9 5.73 -21.28 -2.69
N ALA A 10 6.79 -20.95 -1.95
CA ALA A 10 8.16 -21.22 -2.38
C ALA A 10 8.50 -22.71 -2.39
N LEU A 11 8.10 -23.46 -1.36
CA LEU A 11 8.50 -24.86 -1.20
C LEU A 11 7.58 -25.84 -1.94
N LEU A 12 6.26 -25.60 -1.95
CA LEU A 12 5.29 -26.54 -2.55
C LEU A 12 4.98 -26.19 -4.00
N ALA A 13 4.81 -24.89 -4.31
CA ALA A 13 4.47 -24.46 -5.65
C ALA A 13 5.68 -24.05 -6.49
N ASN A 14 6.84 -23.87 -5.88
CA ASN A 14 8.09 -23.43 -6.53
C ASN A 14 7.94 -22.13 -7.33
N TYR A 15 7.11 -21.19 -6.83
CA TYR A 15 6.91 -19.87 -7.42
C TYR A 15 7.52 -18.77 -6.54
N PRO A 16 8.25 -17.79 -7.13
CA PRO A 16 8.91 -16.71 -6.39
C PRO A 16 7.94 -15.57 -6.06
N PHE A 17 6.76 -15.87 -5.52
CA PHE A 17 5.76 -14.87 -5.14
C PHE A 17 5.66 -14.76 -3.62
N ALA A 18 5.83 -13.53 -3.12
CA ALA A 18 5.53 -13.22 -1.74
C ALA A 18 4.01 -13.04 -1.56
N LEU A 19 3.43 -13.77 -0.63
CA LEU A 19 2.03 -13.64 -0.26
C LEU A 19 1.91 -12.67 0.90
N ALA A 20 1.26 -11.54 0.66
CA ALA A 20 0.96 -10.55 1.69
C ALA A 20 -0.49 -10.07 1.55
N PRO A 21 -1.15 -9.68 2.66
CA PRO A 21 -2.46 -9.06 2.59
C PRO A 21 -2.42 -7.78 1.74
N GLY A 22 -3.46 -7.54 0.95
CA GLY A 22 -3.56 -6.33 0.13
C GLY A 22 -3.71 -5.08 0.98
N LEU A 23 -2.88 -4.06 0.74
CA LEU A 23 -2.91 -2.79 1.48
C LEU A 23 -4.30 -2.15 1.49
N GLY A 24 -4.99 -2.12 0.35
CA GLY A 24 -6.32 -1.55 0.24
C GLY A 24 -7.38 -2.28 1.05
N LEU A 25 -7.35 -3.62 1.04
CA LEU A 25 -8.29 -4.43 1.81
C LEU A 25 -8.01 -4.30 3.32
N ASN A 26 -6.75 -4.22 3.72
CA ASN A 26 -6.39 -3.98 5.13
C ASN A 26 -6.86 -2.59 5.60
N ALA A 27 -6.68 -1.56 4.78
CA ALA A 27 -7.17 -0.21 5.08
C ALA A 27 -8.71 -0.19 5.17
N TYR A 28 -9.41 -0.83 4.24
CA TYR A 28 -10.85 -0.98 4.29
C TYR A 28 -11.31 -1.70 5.58
N PHE A 29 -10.66 -2.81 5.93
CA PHE A 29 -10.95 -3.55 7.16
C PHE A 29 -10.76 -2.67 8.40
N ALA A 30 -9.62 -2.00 8.52
CA ALA A 30 -9.30 -1.22 9.72
C ALA A 30 -10.14 0.05 9.84
N TYR A 31 -10.23 0.85 8.77
CA TYR A 31 -10.87 2.16 8.83
C TYR A 31 -12.37 2.11 8.57
N THR A 32 -12.83 1.30 7.61
CA THR A 32 -14.25 1.25 7.28
C THR A 32 -15.00 0.28 8.16
N VAL A 33 -14.58 -0.99 8.22
CA VAL A 33 -15.33 -2.02 8.95
C VAL A 33 -15.21 -1.82 10.46
N CYS A 34 -14.00 -1.68 10.99
CA CYS A 34 -13.81 -1.52 12.44
C CYS A 34 -13.99 -0.06 12.90
N GLY A 35 -13.53 0.92 12.11
CA GLY A 35 -13.62 2.34 12.45
C GLY A 35 -15.01 2.92 12.23
N THR A 36 -15.47 3.00 10.99
CA THR A 36 -16.70 3.71 10.63
C THR A 36 -17.95 2.90 10.95
N MET A 37 -17.96 1.60 10.64
CA MET A 37 -19.11 0.72 10.92
C MET A 37 -19.16 0.23 12.37
N GLY A 38 -18.09 0.39 13.15
CA GLY A 38 -18.03 0.06 14.58
C GLY A 38 -18.09 -1.43 14.90
N TYR A 39 -17.81 -2.30 13.93
CA TYR A 39 -17.76 -3.75 14.19
C TYR A 39 -16.51 -4.10 15.01
N ASP A 40 -16.69 -5.00 15.98
CA ASP A 40 -15.54 -5.56 16.70
C ASP A 40 -14.63 -6.31 15.71
N TRP A 41 -13.34 -6.03 15.80
CA TRP A 41 -12.31 -6.65 14.96
C TRP A 41 -12.36 -8.19 14.99
N LYS A 42 -12.81 -8.79 16.07
CA LYS A 42 -12.99 -10.25 16.20
C LYS A 42 -14.08 -10.78 15.27
N ILE A 43 -15.21 -10.06 15.20
CA ILE A 43 -16.33 -10.43 14.32
C ILE A 43 -15.91 -10.27 12.86
N ALA A 44 -15.21 -9.18 12.54
CA ALA A 44 -14.70 -8.93 11.20
C ALA A 44 -13.68 -9.99 10.77
N LEU A 45 -12.77 -10.44 11.67
CA LEU A 45 -11.85 -11.54 11.38
C LEU A 45 -12.57 -12.90 11.22
N MET A 46 -13.67 -13.13 11.93
CA MET A 46 -14.50 -14.33 11.70
C MET A 46 -15.08 -14.35 10.29
N ALA A 47 -15.53 -13.20 9.79
CA ALA A 47 -16.03 -13.08 8.42
C ALA A 47 -14.93 -13.39 7.40
N VAL A 48 -13.72 -12.87 7.57
CA VAL A 48 -12.55 -13.17 6.72
C VAL A 48 -12.18 -14.66 6.78
N PHE A 49 -12.27 -15.27 7.95
CA PHE A 49 -12.02 -16.71 8.09
C PHE A 49 -13.06 -17.56 7.34
N ALA A 50 -14.35 -17.19 7.45
CA ALA A 50 -15.43 -17.86 6.71
C ALA A 50 -15.24 -17.71 5.17
N GLU A 51 -14.87 -16.50 4.71
CA GLU A 51 -14.50 -16.25 3.32
C GLU A 51 -13.37 -17.17 2.86
N GLY A 52 -12.32 -17.32 3.68
CA GLY A 52 -11.21 -18.21 3.39
C GLY A 52 -11.64 -19.67 3.21
N ILE A 53 -12.55 -20.18 4.03
CA ILE A 53 -13.10 -21.54 3.89
C ILE A 53 -13.89 -21.68 2.59
N ILE A 54 -14.76 -20.72 2.30
CA ILE A 54 -15.55 -20.71 1.04
C ILE A 54 -14.60 -20.70 -0.17
N PHE A 55 -13.54 -19.89 -0.11
CA PHE A 55 -12.56 -19.81 -1.17
C PHE A 55 -11.81 -21.15 -1.41
N ILE A 56 -11.47 -21.87 -0.35
CA ILE A 56 -10.84 -23.20 -0.43
C ILE A 56 -11.82 -24.19 -1.13
N VAL A 57 -13.08 -24.21 -0.72
CA VAL A 57 -14.09 -25.09 -1.33
C VAL A 57 -14.28 -24.80 -2.81
N LEU A 58 -14.39 -23.51 -3.18
CA LEU A 58 -14.49 -23.08 -4.58
C LEU A 58 -13.24 -23.43 -5.40
N SER A 59 -12.08 -23.40 -4.78
CA SER A 59 -10.81 -23.77 -5.44
C SER A 59 -10.70 -25.28 -5.70
N LEU A 60 -11.18 -26.09 -4.76
CA LEU A 60 -11.19 -27.57 -4.91
C LEU A 60 -12.20 -28.04 -5.95
N THR A 61 -13.29 -27.32 -6.16
CA THR A 61 -14.35 -27.69 -7.10
C THR A 61 -14.17 -27.17 -8.53
N ASN A 62 -13.02 -26.54 -8.84
CA ASN A 62 -12.74 -25.89 -10.14
C ASN A 62 -13.73 -24.77 -10.55
N VAL A 63 -14.68 -24.42 -9.70
CA VAL A 63 -15.63 -23.32 -9.93
C VAL A 63 -14.90 -21.98 -10.08
N ARG A 64 -13.82 -21.78 -9.32
CA ARG A 64 -12.97 -20.60 -9.42
C ARG A 64 -12.40 -20.43 -10.83
N GLU A 65 -11.93 -21.51 -11.45
CA GLU A 65 -11.37 -21.47 -12.80
C GLU A 65 -12.47 -21.16 -13.83
N ALA A 66 -13.63 -21.75 -13.68
CA ALA A 66 -14.79 -21.46 -14.54
C ALA A 66 -15.22 -19.99 -14.47
N ILE A 67 -15.31 -19.42 -13.27
CA ILE A 67 -15.62 -17.99 -13.06
C ILE A 67 -14.52 -17.11 -13.69
N PHE A 68 -13.25 -17.44 -13.46
CA PHE A 68 -12.15 -16.67 -14.03
C PHE A 68 -12.16 -16.70 -15.56
N ASN A 69 -12.44 -17.85 -16.16
CA ASN A 69 -12.49 -18.01 -17.61
C ASN A 69 -13.72 -17.35 -18.25
N ALA A 70 -14.81 -17.19 -17.50
CA ALA A 70 -16.00 -16.46 -17.94
C ALA A 70 -15.78 -14.94 -18.08
N ILE A 71 -14.75 -14.37 -17.41
CA ILE A 71 -14.46 -12.94 -17.46
C ILE A 71 -13.76 -12.59 -18.78
N PRO A 72 -14.27 -11.64 -19.59
CA PRO A 72 -13.63 -11.20 -20.82
C PRO A 72 -12.21 -10.66 -20.58
N MET A 73 -11.31 -10.90 -21.53
CA MET A 73 -9.89 -10.50 -21.42
C MET A 73 -9.70 -8.99 -21.23
N GLN A 74 -10.54 -8.17 -21.87
CA GLN A 74 -10.52 -6.72 -21.72
C GLN A 74 -10.80 -6.28 -20.28
N LEU A 75 -11.76 -6.95 -19.63
CA LEU A 75 -12.11 -6.67 -18.23
C LEU A 75 -10.95 -7.07 -17.30
N LYS A 76 -10.32 -8.22 -17.53
CA LYS A 76 -9.13 -8.64 -16.76
C LYS A 76 -8.01 -7.62 -16.84
N LYS A 77 -7.73 -7.08 -18.04
CA LYS A 77 -6.74 -6.01 -18.22
C LYS A 77 -7.17 -4.72 -17.51
N GLY A 78 -8.44 -4.34 -17.61
CA GLY A 78 -9.00 -3.18 -16.92
C GLY A 78 -8.86 -3.26 -15.41
N VAL A 79 -9.13 -4.42 -14.82
CA VAL A 79 -8.95 -4.66 -13.38
C VAL A 79 -7.50 -4.49 -12.96
N SER A 80 -6.55 -5.02 -13.73
CA SER A 80 -5.12 -4.87 -13.42
C SER A 80 -4.67 -3.41 -13.44
N VAL A 81 -5.13 -2.63 -14.42
CA VAL A 81 -4.86 -1.18 -14.48
C VAL A 81 -5.51 -0.45 -13.31
N GLY A 82 -6.78 -0.78 -13.00
CA GLY A 82 -7.50 -0.21 -11.88
C GLY A 82 -6.81 -0.44 -10.53
N ILE A 83 -6.31 -1.65 -10.28
CA ILE A 83 -5.53 -1.97 -9.08
C ILE A 83 -4.25 -1.12 -9.04
N GLY A 84 -3.54 -0.99 -10.16
CA GLY A 84 -2.34 -0.17 -10.23
C GLY A 84 -2.59 1.29 -9.90
N LEU A 85 -3.65 1.89 -10.45
CA LEU A 85 -4.06 3.27 -10.17
C LEU A 85 -4.50 3.45 -8.71
N PHE A 86 -5.22 2.48 -8.16
CA PHE A 86 -5.64 2.49 -6.76
C PHE A 86 -4.44 2.47 -5.81
N VAL A 87 -3.47 1.59 -6.04
CA VAL A 87 -2.24 1.53 -5.23
C VAL A 87 -1.44 2.82 -5.36
N ALA A 88 -1.34 3.40 -6.57
CA ALA A 88 -0.69 4.68 -6.80
C ALA A 88 -1.37 5.81 -6.02
N PHE A 89 -2.72 5.86 -6.03
CA PHE A 89 -3.48 6.86 -5.29
C PHE A 89 -3.27 6.76 -3.78
N ILE A 90 -3.31 5.54 -3.22
CA ILE A 90 -2.99 5.32 -1.80
C ILE A 90 -1.55 5.75 -1.48
N GLY A 91 -0.61 5.45 -2.37
CA GLY A 91 0.78 5.89 -2.21
C GLY A 91 0.92 7.41 -2.18
N LEU A 92 0.20 8.13 -3.03
CA LEU A 92 0.18 9.60 -3.06
C LEU A 92 -0.47 10.19 -1.78
N GLN A 93 -1.51 9.54 -1.25
CA GLN A 93 -2.11 9.95 0.03
C GLN A 93 -1.18 9.70 1.21
N ASN A 94 -0.58 8.53 1.30
CA ASN A 94 0.37 8.20 2.38
C ASN A 94 1.65 9.05 2.30
N GLY A 95 2.06 9.43 1.09
CA GLY A 95 3.16 10.39 0.86
C GLY A 95 2.77 11.84 1.09
N HIS A 96 1.54 12.13 1.55
CA HIS A 96 1.00 13.48 1.78
C HIS A 96 1.05 14.40 0.56
N ILE A 97 1.18 13.87 -0.65
CA ILE A 97 1.10 14.66 -1.89
C ILE A 97 -0.36 15.01 -2.16
N VAL A 98 -1.25 14.03 -1.97
CA VAL A 98 -2.70 14.20 -2.06
C VAL A 98 -3.28 14.17 -0.65
N VAL A 99 -3.99 15.22 -0.26
CA VAL A 99 -4.64 15.37 1.04
C VAL A 99 -6.14 15.53 0.87
N ASN A 100 -6.90 15.20 1.90
CA ASN A 100 -8.35 15.37 1.88
C ASN A 100 -8.74 16.85 1.90
N SER A 101 -9.82 17.19 1.20
CA SER A 101 -10.38 18.53 1.14
C SER A 101 -11.90 18.45 1.22
N ASP A 102 -12.49 19.26 2.08
CA ASP A 102 -13.96 19.30 2.27
C ASP A 102 -14.70 19.83 1.03
N SER A 103 -14.03 20.63 0.19
CA SER A 103 -14.64 21.25 -0.99
C SER A 103 -14.47 20.40 -2.27
N THR A 104 -13.33 19.69 -2.43
CA THR A 104 -12.98 18.99 -3.68
C THR A 104 -12.70 17.52 -3.49
N LEU A 105 -13.00 16.95 -2.30
CA LEU A 105 -12.66 15.60 -1.83
C LEU A 105 -11.15 15.42 -1.65
N VAL A 106 -10.33 15.82 -2.59
CA VAL A 106 -8.88 15.75 -2.53
C VAL A 106 -8.24 17.01 -3.10
N THR A 107 -7.10 17.39 -2.55
CA THR A 107 -6.28 18.51 -3.02
C THR A 107 -4.81 18.17 -2.90
N VAL A 108 -3.94 19.02 -3.46
CA VAL A 108 -2.49 18.89 -3.27
C VAL A 108 -2.11 19.56 -1.96
N VAL A 109 -1.10 19.00 -1.27
CA VAL A 109 -0.59 19.56 -0.02
C VAL A 109 -0.19 21.03 -0.18
N ASN A 110 -0.52 21.85 0.84
CA ASN A 110 -0.09 23.25 0.88
C ASN A 110 1.34 23.33 1.42
N PHE A 111 2.30 23.58 0.52
CA PHE A 111 3.73 23.64 0.88
C PHE A 111 4.09 24.89 1.71
N THR A 112 3.28 25.94 1.69
CA THR A 112 3.61 27.20 2.38
C THR A 112 3.26 27.19 3.86
N GLU A 113 2.18 26.54 4.26
CA GLU A 113 1.71 26.54 5.65
C GLU A 113 2.34 25.46 6.51
N ASN A 114 2.58 24.27 5.94
CA ASN A 114 3.02 23.09 6.68
C ASN A 114 4.32 22.49 6.09
N PHE A 115 5.26 23.34 5.66
CA PHE A 115 6.46 22.87 4.98
C PHE A 115 7.30 21.93 5.83
N HIS A 116 7.54 22.27 7.11
CA HIS A 116 8.41 21.50 8.00
C HIS A 116 7.84 20.18 8.51
N THR A 117 6.55 19.92 8.31
CA THR A 117 5.88 18.68 8.71
C THR A 117 5.50 17.88 7.47
N VAL A 118 4.36 18.21 6.88
CA VAL A 118 3.75 17.47 5.77
C VAL A 118 4.42 17.79 4.43
N GLY A 119 4.80 19.05 4.20
CA GLY A 119 5.39 19.48 2.92
C GLY A 119 6.74 18.83 2.63
N ILE A 120 7.61 18.69 3.64
CA ILE A 120 8.91 18.02 3.46
C ILE A 120 8.74 16.51 3.22
N ALA A 121 7.75 15.87 3.86
CA ALA A 121 7.43 14.46 3.63
C ALA A 121 6.96 14.24 2.19
N ALA A 122 6.09 15.10 1.67
CA ALA A 122 5.63 15.06 0.29
C ALA A 122 6.79 15.28 -0.71
N LEU A 123 7.69 16.21 -0.42
CA LEU A 123 8.86 16.47 -1.24
C LEU A 123 9.81 15.27 -1.27
N LEU A 124 10.09 14.66 -0.13
CA LEU A 124 10.90 13.45 -0.03
C LEU A 124 10.26 12.29 -0.78
N CYS A 125 8.94 12.16 -0.73
CA CYS A 125 8.20 11.14 -1.49
C CYS A 125 8.39 11.32 -3.01
N VAL A 126 8.29 12.56 -3.52
CA VAL A 126 8.53 12.87 -4.94
C VAL A 126 9.96 12.57 -5.34
N ILE A 127 10.96 12.98 -4.54
CA ILE A 127 12.37 12.68 -4.78
C ILE A 127 12.61 11.18 -4.81
N GLY A 128 12.03 10.45 -3.87
CA GLY A 128 12.12 8.98 -3.81
C GLY A 128 11.55 8.33 -5.05
N LEU A 129 10.36 8.77 -5.49
CA LEU A 129 9.70 8.24 -6.67
C LEU A 129 10.52 8.50 -7.94
N ILE A 130 11.07 9.70 -8.12
CA ILE A 130 11.94 10.03 -9.25
C ILE A 130 13.23 9.19 -9.19
N SER A 131 13.83 9.04 -8.02
CA SER A 131 15.04 8.23 -7.82
C SER A 131 14.81 6.77 -8.21
N ILE A 132 13.68 6.18 -7.78
CA ILE A 132 13.29 4.82 -8.15
C ILE A 132 13.08 4.71 -9.67
N ALA A 133 12.39 5.68 -10.28
CA ALA A 133 12.14 5.69 -11.71
C ALA A 133 13.44 5.73 -12.52
N VAL A 134 14.39 6.60 -12.15
CA VAL A 134 15.70 6.71 -12.80
C VAL A 134 16.51 5.42 -12.64
N LEU A 135 16.56 4.84 -11.45
CA LEU A 135 17.26 3.58 -11.20
C LEU A 135 16.63 2.42 -11.98
N HIS A 136 15.30 2.41 -12.08
CA HIS A 136 14.57 1.39 -12.84
C HIS A 136 14.87 1.48 -14.35
N ILE A 137 14.86 2.69 -14.92
CA ILE A 137 15.21 2.93 -16.33
C ILE A 137 16.66 2.51 -16.62
N LYS A 138 17.57 2.72 -15.65
CA LYS A 138 18.96 2.27 -15.76
C LYS A 138 19.15 0.77 -15.54
N ASN A 139 18.06 -0.01 -15.39
CA ASN A 139 18.07 -1.45 -15.14
C ASN A 139 18.92 -1.88 -13.92
N VAL A 140 19.01 -1.04 -12.90
CA VAL A 140 19.70 -1.38 -11.66
C VAL A 140 18.89 -2.44 -10.90
N LYS A 141 19.49 -3.60 -10.64
CA LYS A 141 18.86 -4.66 -9.85
C LYS A 141 18.60 -4.17 -8.42
N GLY A 142 17.35 -4.29 -7.96
CA GLY A 142 16.96 -3.80 -6.64
C GLY A 142 16.65 -2.30 -6.57
N SER A 143 16.37 -1.64 -7.70
CA SER A 143 16.08 -0.20 -7.80
C SER A 143 15.04 0.29 -6.80
N PHE A 144 13.98 -0.48 -6.56
CA PHE A 144 12.95 -0.16 -5.56
C PHE A 144 13.52 -0.11 -4.14
N LEU A 145 14.27 -1.16 -3.76
CA LEU A 145 14.87 -1.26 -2.44
C LEU A 145 15.88 -0.14 -2.19
N ILE A 146 16.75 0.11 -3.16
CA ILE A 146 17.76 1.18 -3.10
C ILE A 146 17.07 2.54 -2.98
N GLY A 147 16.02 2.80 -3.76
CA GLY A 147 15.29 4.05 -3.71
C GLY A 147 14.58 4.26 -2.36
N ILE A 148 13.97 3.22 -1.79
CA ILE A 148 13.33 3.29 -0.47
C ILE A 148 14.37 3.61 0.61
N PHE A 149 15.48 2.88 0.66
CA PHE A 149 16.53 3.13 1.65
C PHE A 149 17.18 4.51 1.49
N ALA A 150 17.43 4.95 0.26
CA ALA A 150 17.99 6.28 0.00
C ALA A 150 17.04 7.38 0.49
N THR A 151 15.73 7.26 0.23
CA THR A 151 14.74 8.23 0.70
C THR A 151 14.62 8.20 2.22
N TRP A 152 14.68 7.03 2.83
CA TRP A 152 14.65 6.89 4.28
C TRP A 152 15.86 7.56 4.94
N ILE A 153 17.08 7.33 4.43
CA ILE A 153 18.30 7.99 4.92
C ILE A 153 18.21 9.52 4.76
N LEU A 154 17.67 10.01 3.62
CA LEU A 154 17.43 11.43 3.42
C LEU A 154 16.44 11.99 4.45
N GLY A 155 15.38 11.24 4.76
CA GLY A 155 14.43 11.59 5.82
C GLY A 155 15.10 11.75 7.18
N ILE A 156 15.97 10.81 7.57
CA ILE A 156 16.77 10.89 8.80
C ILE A 156 17.63 12.16 8.81
N ILE A 157 18.32 12.44 7.72
CA ILE A 157 19.18 13.63 7.62
C ILE A 157 18.36 14.90 7.78
N CYS A 158 17.17 14.98 7.13
CA CYS A 158 16.28 16.13 7.27
C CYS A 158 15.77 16.31 8.71
N GLN A 159 15.54 15.22 9.43
CA GLN A 159 15.13 15.27 10.83
C GLN A 159 16.29 15.72 11.74
N LEU A 160 17.49 15.19 11.55
CA LEU A 160 18.68 15.59 12.32
C LEU A 160 19.09 17.06 12.09
N THR A 161 18.85 17.58 10.90
CA THR A 161 19.10 18.99 10.57
C THR A 161 18.00 19.93 11.04
N GLY A 162 16.91 19.41 11.62
CA GLY A 162 15.77 20.21 12.10
C GLY A 162 14.87 20.77 10.99
N ILE A 163 15.08 20.35 9.75
CA ILE A 163 14.24 20.74 8.62
C ILE A 163 12.88 20.04 8.68
N TYR A 164 12.88 18.78 9.14
CA TYR A 164 11.68 17.98 9.37
C TYR A 164 11.38 17.89 10.86
N THR A 165 10.20 18.35 11.26
CA THR A 165 9.69 18.22 12.63
C THR A 165 8.59 17.17 12.65
N VAL A 166 8.80 16.13 13.49
CA VAL A 166 7.80 15.06 13.67
C VAL A 166 6.62 15.63 14.44
N ASP A 167 5.42 15.41 13.93
CA ASP A 167 4.20 15.70 14.67
C ASP A 167 3.97 14.63 15.74
N VAL A 168 4.17 15.00 16.99
CA VAL A 168 4.08 14.10 18.16
C VAL A 168 2.66 13.58 18.36
N ASP A 169 1.66 14.31 17.89
CA ASP A 169 0.24 13.96 18.04
C ASP A 169 -0.23 12.98 16.94
N ALA A 170 0.55 12.74 15.90
CA ALA A 170 0.20 11.83 14.80
C ALA A 170 0.22 10.35 15.19
N GLY A 171 0.58 9.98 16.42
CA GLY A 171 0.51 8.61 16.95
C GLY A 171 1.41 7.57 16.25
N PHE A 172 2.09 7.95 15.20
CA PHE A 172 3.10 7.16 14.54
C PHE A 172 4.47 7.71 14.92
N TYR A 173 5.09 7.04 15.86
CA TYR A 173 6.52 7.20 16.04
C TYR A 173 7.19 6.61 14.81
N SER A 174 7.48 7.42 13.82
CA SER A 174 8.62 7.09 13.01
C SER A 174 9.80 7.12 13.99
N LEU A 175 10.27 5.97 14.41
CA LEU A 175 11.64 5.83 14.90
C LEU A 175 12.53 6.17 13.72
N ILE A 176 12.49 7.32 13.53
CA ILE A 176 13.39 8.25 12.92
C ILE A 176 12.55 9.46 12.76
#